data_ff1d606a93f5aa38613f822b47571942
#
_entry.id   ff1d606a93f5aa38613f822b47571942
#
_cell.length_a   1.000
_cell.length_b   1.000
_cell.length_c   1.000
_cell.angle_alpha   90.00
_cell.angle_beta   90.00
_cell.angle_gamma   90.00
#
_symmetry.space_group_name_H-M   'P 1'
#
loop_
_entity.id
_entity.type
_entity.pdbx_description
1 polymer ?
#
loop_
_entity_poly.entity_id
_entity_poly.type
_entity_poly.pdbx_seq_one_letter_code
_entity_poly.pdbx_strand_id
1 'polypeptide(L)'
;MGILHDLRSGEGKIRLGGLWPLLFGISERQGGLRRDQPGVVAALLVPGSPLPLMGRDNPAWAPLVEGFAAARKVLQAARPDVVLLYSTQWVAVLDQLWQAKPRLAGLHVDENWHELGNLRYDLRVDVSLARDCVKACNEAGIKAKAVDYDGFPIDTGTIVAANFLLPHGEVPYVLAANNIYHDWETTCRLGELAVAQAINRGKRVAVIAVGGLSGTMFREAVDFADDRIARDIDDIWNRDLLAKLAEGRGDEALADLPVYAREARGDMGMKHLAWLAGALGGRLGPAVVHGYGPVYGAGAAIVEFKV
;
A
#
# COMPACT_ATOMS: atom_id res chain seq x y z
N MET A 1 25.78 -6.00 11.52
CA MET A 1 26.35 -5.78 10.18
C MET A 1 26.85 -7.06 9.49
N GLY A 2 27.31 -8.09 10.19
CA GLY A 2 27.83 -9.34 9.58
C GLY A 2 26.78 -10.34 9.09
N ILE A 3 25.59 -10.35 9.67
CA ILE A 3 24.56 -11.38 9.42
C ILE A 3 23.84 -11.20 8.08
N LEU A 4 23.72 -9.94 7.59
CA LEU A 4 23.03 -9.64 6.32
C LEU A 4 23.92 -9.86 5.09
N HIS A 5 25.24 -9.93 5.27
CA HIS A 5 26.18 -10.06 4.14
C HIS A 5 26.27 -11.51 3.59
N ASP A 6 26.06 -12.51 4.45
CA ASP A 6 26.21 -13.92 4.06
C ASP A 6 24.98 -14.52 3.34
N LEU A 7 23.84 -13.82 3.37
CA LEU A 7 22.59 -14.30 2.73
C LEU A 7 22.42 -13.85 1.26
N ARG A 8 23.37 -13.09 0.72
CA ARG A 8 23.27 -12.46 -0.61
C ARG A 8 23.71 -13.34 -1.79
N SER A 9 24.13 -14.57 -1.58
CA SER A 9 24.67 -15.45 -2.64
C SER A 9 23.60 -16.29 -3.37
N GLY A 10 22.56 -15.65 -3.87
CA GLY A 10 21.60 -16.28 -4.76
C GLY A 10 21.42 -15.44 -6.03
N GLU A 11 22.05 -15.84 -7.14
CA GLU A 11 21.98 -15.15 -8.42
C GLU A 11 20.57 -15.19 -9.00
N GLY A 12 19.85 -14.07 -8.89
CA GLY A 12 18.64 -13.80 -9.63
C GLY A 12 18.61 -12.33 -10.08
N LYS A 13 19.30 -12.01 -11.18
CA LYS A 13 19.20 -10.69 -11.80
C LYS A 13 17.82 -10.52 -12.42
N ILE A 14 16.94 -9.77 -11.75
CA ILE A 14 15.69 -9.31 -12.34
C ILE A 14 16.04 -8.31 -13.45
N ARG A 15 15.94 -8.74 -14.71
CA ARG A 15 15.99 -7.83 -15.86
C ARG A 15 14.61 -7.17 -16.00
N LEU A 16 14.48 -5.94 -15.57
CA LEU A 16 13.38 -5.08 -15.99
C LEU A 16 13.59 -4.74 -17.47
N GLY A 17 13.00 -5.56 -18.34
CA GLY A 17 13.13 -5.44 -19.80
C GLY A 17 12.21 -4.36 -20.37
N GLY A 18 12.81 -3.31 -20.79
CA GLY A 18 12.60 -2.40 -21.89
C GLY A 18 11.22 -2.27 -22.56
N LEU A 19 10.41 -1.29 -22.09
CA LEU A 19 9.50 -0.48 -22.93
C LEU A 19 9.24 0.90 -22.28
N TRP A 20 10.07 1.25 -21.32
CA TRP A 20 9.92 2.42 -20.46
C TRP A 20 10.14 3.81 -21.08
N PRO A 21 10.93 4.02 -22.15
CA PRO A 21 11.25 5.38 -22.60
C PRO A 21 10.17 6.09 -23.43
N LEU A 22 9.10 5.42 -23.87
CA LEU A 22 8.19 5.98 -24.87
C LEU A 22 6.90 6.62 -24.32
N LEU A 23 6.57 6.46 -23.04
CA LEU A 23 5.32 6.98 -22.47
C LEU A 23 5.49 8.14 -21.49
N PHE A 24 6.68 8.37 -20.98
CA PHE A 24 6.96 9.49 -20.11
C PHE A 24 8.13 10.30 -20.65
N GLY A 25 7.83 11.35 -21.43
CA GLY A 25 8.78 12.39 -21.71
C GLY A 25 9.11 13.15 -20.42
N ILE A 26 9.93 12.56 -19.56
CA ILE A 26 10.47 13.24 -18.39
C ILE A 26 11.58 14.15 -18.90
N SER A 27 11.21 15.35 -19.30
CA SER A 27 12.13 16.48 -19.33
C SER A 27 12.57 16.73 -17.90
N GLU A 28 13.87 16.67 -17.65
CA GLU A 28 14.49 17.24 -16.44
C GLU A 28 14.16 18.73 -16.37
N ARG A 29 13.00 19.07 -15.84
CA ARG A 29 12.65 20.42 -15.45
C ARG A 29 12.61 20.45 -13.93
N GLN A 30 13.65 20.99 -13.34
CA GLN A 30 13.61 21.62 -12.03
C GLN A 30 12.51 22.70 -12.08
N GLY A 31 11.32 22.35 -11.64
CA GLY A 31 10.19 23.23 -11.53
C GLY A 31 9.12 22.50 -10.75
N GLY A 32 8.82 22.94 -9.53
CA GLY A 32 7.74 22.39 -8.73
C GLY A 32 6.46 22.29 -9.58
N LEU A 33 5.82 21.12 -9.57
CA LEU A 33 4.56 20.88 -10.26
C LEU A 33 3.60 22.03 -9.95
N ARG A 34 3.07 22.67 -10.98
CA ARG A 34 1.99 23.66 -10.79
C ARG A 34 0.85 22.95 -10.06
N ARG A 35 0.27 23.62 -9.05
CA ARG A 35 -0.74 23.03 -8.13
C ARG A 35 -1.94 22.36 -8.80
N ASP A 36 -2.11 22.52 -10.11
CA ASP A 36 -3.28 22.06 -10.87
C ASP A 36 -2.94 21.03 -11.97
N GLN A 37 -1.69 20.52 -12.03
CA GLN A 37 -1.34 19.53 -13.06
C GLN A 37 -1.74 18.11 -12.63
N PRO A 38 -2.29 17.30 -13.57
CA PRO A 38 -2.51 15.87 -13.35
C PRO A 38 -1.21 15.16 -13.01
N GLY A 39 -1.28 14.21 -12.10
CA GLY A 39 -0.12 13.42 -11.69
C GLY A 39 -0.27 12.82 -10.32
N VAL A 40 0.69 12.00 -9.91
CA VAL A 40 0.76 11.52 -8.53
C VAL A 40 1.19 12.68 -7.64
N VAL A 41 0.39 12.98 -6.62
CA VAL A 41 0.59 14.11 -5.70
C VAL A 41 0.83 13.67 -4.26
N ALA A 42 0.61 12.41 -3.96
CA ALA A 42 0.97 11.76 -2.71
C ALA A 42 1.10 10.25 -2.93
N ALA A 43 2.04 9.61 -2.24
CA ALA A 43 2.22 8.16 -2.28
C ALA A 43 2.53 7.66 -0.87
N LEU A 44 1.74 6.71 -0.38
CA LEU A 44 1.80 6.23 1.00
C LEU A 44 1.80 4.70 1.07
N LEU A 45 2.61 4.16 1.97
CA LEU A 45 2.45 2.83 2.52
C LEU A 45 1.83 2.96 3.91
N VAL A 46 0.78 2.19 4.20
CA VAL A 46 0.12 2.16 5.51
C VAL A 46 -0.29 0.74 5.89
N PRO A 47 -0.30 0.39 7.18
CA PRO A 47 -0.78 -0.93 7.62
C PRO A 47 -2.30 -1.05 7.52
N GLY A 48 -2.76 -2.29 7.29
CA GLY A 48 -4.19 -2.63 7.27
C GLY A 48 -4.73 -3.20 8.58
N SER A 49 -3.91 -3.35 9.62
CA SER A 49 -4.37 -3.86 10.91
C SER A 49 -5.33 -2.88 11.60
N PRO A 50 -6.48 -3.35 12.13
CA PRO A 50 -7.42 -2.50 12.85
C PRO A 50 -6.94 -2.12 14.25
N LEU A 51 -5.95 -2.81 14.82
CA LEU A 51 -5.50 -2.65 16.20
C LEU A 51 -5.14 -1.21 16.56
N PRO A 52 -4.30 -0.48 15.78
CA PRO A 52 -3.99 0.92 16.12
C PRO A 52 -5.21 1.85 16.00
N LEU A 53 -6.19 1.51 15.17
CA LEU A 53 -7.42 2.29 15.01
C LEU A 53 -8.38 2.09 16.19
N MET A 54 -8.51 0.85 16.66
CA MET A 54 -9.43 0.45 17.72
C MET A 54 -8.84 0.69 19.13
N GLY A 55 -7.52 0.60 19.27
CA GLY A 55 -6.81 0.81 20.55
C GLY A 55 -5.86 2.00 20.52
N ARG A 56 -6.36 3.20 20.17
CA ARG A 56 -5.53 4.42 19.98
C ARG A 56 -4.72 4.83 21.20
N ASP A 57 -5.18 4.48 22.39
CA ASP A 57 -4.52 4.83 23.65
C ASP A 57 -3.46 3.80 24.06
N ASN A 58 -3.28 2.73 23.29
CA ASN A 58 -2.27 1.72 23.57
C ASN A 58 -0.88 2.28 23.25
N PRO A 59 0.04 2.34 24.22
CA PRO A 59 1.37 2.91 24.02
C PRO A 59 2.22 2.15 23.00
N ALA A 60 2.02 0.84 22.83
CA ALA A 60 2.73 0.04 21.83
C ALA A 60 2.40 0.47 20.40
N TRP A 61 1.19 1.01 20.15
CA TRP A 61 0.73 1.45 18.82
C TRP A 61 0.80 2.96 18.61
N ALA A 62 1.19 3.73 19.63
CA ALA A 62 1.27 5.20 19.53
C ALA A 62 2.09 5.69 18.32
N PRO A 63 3.28 5.12 17.98
CA PRO A 63 4.02 5.54 16.80
C PRO A 63 3.25 5.36 15.48
N LEU A 64 2.40 4.33 15.38
CA LEU A 64 1.56 4.08 14.20
C LEU A 64 0.38 5.08 14.14
N VAL A 65 -0.27 5.36 15.27
CA VAL A 65 -1.36 6.34 15.37
C VAL A 65 -0.87 7.74 14.99
N GLU A 66 0.28 8.16 15.52
CA GLU A 66 0.93 9.43 15.18
C GLU A 66 1.34 9.49 13.71
N GLY A 67 1.91 8.38 13.19
CA GLY A 67 2.27 8.25 11.79
C GLY A 67 1.08 8.42 10.85
N PHE A 68 -0.07 7.81 11.17
CA PHE A 68 -1.30 8.02 10.40
C PHE A 68 -1.79 9.48 10.47
N ALA A 69 -1.66 10.14 11.61
CA ALA A 69 -2.00 11.56 11.73
C ALA A 69 -1.10 12.44 10.85
N ALA A 70 0.19 12.10 10.74
CA ALA A 70 1.12 12.77 9.83
C ALA A 70 0.76 12.51 8.36
N ALA A 71 0.53 11.25 7.98
CA ALA A 71 0.12 10.88 6.63
C ALA A 71 -1.19 11.54 6.19
N ARG A 72 -2.16 11.69 7.10
CA ARG A 72 -3.39 12.46 6.85
C ARG A 72 -3.08 13.90 6.46
N LYS A 73 -2.17 14.58 7.15
CA LYS A 73 -1.76 15.96 6.82
C LYS A 73 -1.13 16.03 5.43
N VAL A 74 -0.35 15.02 5.04
CA VAL A 74 0.21 14.92 3.69
C VAL A 74 -0.90 14.88 2.64
N LEU A 75 -1.90 14.01 2.81
CA LEU A 75 -3.04 13.92 1.89
C LEU A 75 -3.87 15.21 1.83
N GLN A 76 -4.13 15.83 2.98
CA GLN A 76 -4.85 17.11 3.05
C GLN A 76 -4.10 18.23 2.30
N ALA A 77 -2.79 18.29 2.44
CA ALA A 77 -1.95 19.25 1.73
C ALA A 77 -1.88 18.97 0.22
N ALA A 78 -1.82 17.69 -0.15
CA ALA A 78 -1.77 17.25 -1.54
C ALA A 78 -3.09 17.47 -2.29
N ARG A 79 -4.24 17.47 -1.62
CA ARG A 79 -5.58 17.65 -2.22
C ARG A 79 -5.80 16.80 -3.48
N PRO A 80 -5.76 15.47 -3.39
CA PRO A 80 -5.98 14.61 -4.55
C PRO A 80 -7.45 14.66 -5.00
N ASP A 81 -7.68 14.41 -6.30
CA ASP A 81 -9.01 14.24 -6.88
C ASP A 81 -9.52 12.80 -6.74
N VAL A 82 -8.59 11.84 -6.57
CA VAL A 82 -8.88 10.42 -6.44
C VAL A 82 -7.78 9.72 -5.63
N VAL A 83 -8.18 8.69 -4.90
CA VAL A 83 -7.26 7.76 -4.23
C VAL A 83 -7.24 6.45 -5.00
N LEU A 84 -6.07 6.03 -5.47
CA LEU A 84 -5.83 4.67 -5.96
C LEU A 84 -5.29 3.84 -4.80
N LEU A 85 -6.04 2.84 -4.36
CA LEU A 85 -5.70 2.02 -3.20
C LEU A 85 -5.61 0.55 -3.59
N TYR A 86 -4.51 -0.07 -3.20
CA TYR A 86 -4.29 -1.51 -3.28
C TYR A 86 -4.16 -2.07 -1.86
N SER A 87 -4.92 -3.12 -1.54
CA SER A 87 -4.87 -3.75 -0.22
C SER A 87 -4.45 -5.20 -0.31
N THR A 88 -3.42 -5.59 0.47
CA THR A 88 -3.01 -6.99 0.59
C THR A 88 -4.09 -7.86 1.22
N GLN A 89 -5.03 -7.27 1.94
CA GLN A 89 -6.11 -7.96 2.64
C GLN A 89 -7.34 -8.22 1.76
N TRP A 90 -7.50 -7.52 0.64
CA TRP A 90 -8.54 -7.84 -0.33
C TRP A 90 -8.03 -8.89 -1.31
N VAL A 91 -8.19 -10.15 -0.93
CA VAL A 91 -7.65 -11.29 -1.69
C VAL A 91 -8.54 -11.64 -2.88
N ALA A 92 -7.95 -11.71 -4.08
CA ALA A 92 -8.54 -12.24 -5.30
C ALA A 92 -7.80 -13.50 -5.76
N VAL A 93 -8.50 -14.42 -6.43
CA VAL A 93 -7.98 -15.74 -6.82
C VAL A 93 -7.95 -15.94 -8.35
N LEU A 94 -9.03 -15.59 -9.05
CA LEU A 94 -9.17 -15.89 -10.48
C LEU A 94 -8.75 -14.72 -11.35
N ASP A 95 -9.42 -13.58 -11.20
CA ASP A 95 -9.20 -12.39 -11.99
C ASP A 95 -8.70 -11.25 -11.08
N GLN A 96 -8.05 -10.24 -11.66
CA GLN A 96 -7.83 -8.99 -10.96
C GLN A 96 -9.16 -8.29 -10.71
N LEU A 97 -9.50 -8.02 -9.45
CA LEU A 97 -10.76 -7.38 -9.10
C LEU A 97 -10.55 -5.88 -8.83
N TRP A 98 -11.51 -5.10 -9.32
CA TRP A 98 -11.62 -3.66 -9.09
C TRP A 98 -13.03 -3.35 -8.57
N GLN A 99 -13.12 -2.61 -7.48
CA GLN A 99 -14.41 -2.22 -6.92
C GLN A 99 -15.10 -1.20 -7.83
N ALA A 100 -16.36 -1.47 -8.17
CA ALA A 100 -17.17 -0.62 -9.04
C ALA A 100 -18.58 -0.32 -8.48
N LYS A 101 -18.83 -0.61 -7.21
CA LYS A 101 -20.03 -0.16 -6.51
C LYS A 101 -19.85 1.31 -6.13
N PRO A 102 -20.76 2.23 -6.51
CA PRO A 102 -20.56 3.67 -6.36
C PRO A 102 -20.33 4.13 -4.92
N ARG A 103 -20.93 3.43 -3.95
CA ARG A 103 -20.79 3.70 -2.52
C ARG A 103 -20.68 2.41 -1.73
N LEU A 104 -19.73 2.34 -0.85
CA LEU A 104 -19.52 1.26 0.10
C LEU A 104 -19.72 1.84 1.50
N ALA A 105 -20.79 1.46 2.16
CA ALA A 105 -21.10 1.97 3.50
C ALA A 105 -21.66 0.83 4.37
N GLY A 106 -21.26 0.83 5.63
CA GLY A 106 -21.70 -0.19 6.56
C GLY A 106 -20.97 -0.16 7.89
N LEU A 107 -21.10 -1.29 8.56
CA LEU A 107 -20.45 -1.61 9.81
C LEU A 107 -19.64 -2.89 9.61
N HIS A 108 -18.35 -2.81 9.86
CA HIS A 108 -17.44 -3.94 9.80
C HIS A 108 -17.08 -4.40 11.20
N VAL A 109 -17.09 -5.70 11.40
CA VAL A 109 -16.59 -6.36 12.60
C VAL A 109 -15.48 -7.30 12.14
N ASP A 110 -14.26 -7.07 12.62
CA ASP A 110 -13.14 -7.94 12.32
C ASP A 110 -13.27 -9.25 13.09
N GLU A 111 -13.12 -10.38 12.40
CA GLU A 111 -13.33 -11.69 13.01
C GLU A 111 -12.32 -12.04 14.10
N ASN A 112 -11.12 -11.47 14.07
CA ASN A 112 -10.08 -11.74 15.06
C ASN A 112 -10.12 -10.73 16.22
N TRP A 113 -10.57 -9.51 15.96
CA TRP A 113 -10.53 -8.40 16.91
C TRP A 113 -11.92 -7.86 17.28
N HIS A 114 -12.96 -8.70 17.12
CA HIS A 114 -14.37 -8.33 17.35
C HIS A 114 -14.65 -7.81 18.77
N GLU A 115 -13.90 -8.26 19.77
CA GLU A 115 -14.04 -7.80 21.16
C GLU A 115 -13.66 -6.32 21.35
N LEU A 116 -12.83 -5.76 20.45
CA LEU A 116 -12.45 -4.34 20.48
C LEU A 116 -13.53 -3.42 19.89
N GLY A 117 -14.59 -3.99 19.29
CA GLY A 117 -15.71 -3.24 18.75
C GLY A 117 -15.90 -3.38 17.25
N ASN A 118 -16.34 -2.30 16.61
CA ASN A 118 -16.66 -2.30 15.18
C ASN A 118 -16.15 -1.01 14.49
N LEU A 119 -16.04 -1.09 13.17
CA LEU A 119 -15.56 -0.01 12.31
C LEU A 119 -16.66 0.43 11.34
N ARG A 120 -17.13 1.66 11.48
CA ARG A 120 -18.00 2.26 10.46
C ARG A 120 -17.19 2.65 9.25
N TYR A 121 -17.76 2.47 8.06
CA TYR A 121 -17.14 2.94 6.83
C TYR A 121 -18.19 3.55 5.90
N ASP A 122 -17.76 4.55 5.12
CA ASP A 122 -18.57 5.19 4.09
C ASP A 122 -17.61 5.75 3.01
N LEU A 123 -17.48 5.01 1.92
CA LEU A 123 -16.53 5.29 0.85
C LEU A 123 -17.27 5.52 -0.46
N ARG A 124 -16.85 6.53 -1.21
CA ARG A 124 -17.28 6.72 -2.60
C ARG A 124 -16.25 6.10 -3.55
N VAL A 125 -16.70 5.52 -4.63
CA VAL A 125 -15.86 4.88 -5.65
C VAL A 125 -15.99 5.67 -6.96
N ASP A 126 -14.86 5.97 -7.61
CA ASP A 126 -14.84 6.44 -8.99
C ASP A 126 -15.04 5.24 -9.92
N VAL A 127 -16.30 4.86 -10.11
CA VAL A 127 -16.71 3.70 -10.92
C VAL A 127 -16.20 3.79 -12.34
N SER A 128 -16.22 4.99 -12.89
CA SER A 128 -15.80 5.23 -14.26
C SER A 128 -14.30 4.96 -14.43
N LEU A 129 -13.48 5.48 -13.53
CA LEU A 129 -12.04 5.22 -13.52
C LEU A 129 -11.73 3.76 -13.20
N ALA A 130 -12.45 3.13 -12.26
CA ALA A 130 -12.29 1.71 -11.96
C ALA A 130 -12.54 0.83 -13.21
N ARG A 131 -13.56 1.14 -13.99
CA ARG A 131 -13.85 0.44 -15.25
C ARG A 131 -12.80 0.69 -16.34
N ASP A 132 -12.19 1.87 -16.39
CA ASP A 132 -11.04 2.12 -17.27
C ASP A 132 -9.82 1.30 -16.85
N CYS A 133 -9.56 1.15 -15.55
CA CYS A 133 -8.50 0.28 -15.06
C CYS A 133 -8.74 -1.19 -15.48
N VAL A 134 -9.98 -1.68 -15.35
CA VAL A 134 -10.36 -3.02 -15.84
C VAL A 134 -10.08 -3.18 -17.32
N LYS A 135 -10.48 -2.20 -18.13
CA LYS A 135 -10.25 -2.21 -19.58
C LYS A 135 -8.75 -2.23 -19.88
N ALA A 136 -7.98 -1.34 -19.27
CA ALA A 136 -6.53 -1.25 -19.49
C ALA A 136 -5.81 -2.54 -19.06
N CYS A 137 -6.22 -3.18 -17.96
CA CYS A 137 -5.68 -4.47 -17.54
C CYS A 137 -5.93 -5.56 -18.61
N ASN A 138 -7.18 -5.67 -19.10
CA ASN A 138 -7.52 -6.67 -20.12
C ASN A 138 -6.78 -6.43 -21.44
N GLU A 139 -6.62 -5.18 -21.86
CA GLU A 139 -5.83 -4.81 -23.02
C GLU A 139 -4.34 -5.14 -22.87
N ALA A 140 -3.84 -5.11 -21.64
CA ALA A 140 -2.47 -5.51 -21.29
C ALA A 140 -2.32 -7.04 -21.05
N GLY A 141 -3.37 -7.83 -21.25
CA GLY A 141 -3.36 -9.28 -21.07
C GLY A 141 -3.56 -9.74 -19.63
N ILE A 142 -3.86 -8.83 -18.70
CA ILE A 142 -4.16 -9.14 -17.30
C ILE A 142 -5.68 -9.27 -17.16
N LYS A 143 -6.18 -10.50 -16.95
CA LYS A 143 -7.62 -10.73 -16.77
C LYS A 143 -8.16 -9.95 -15.57
N ALA A 144 -9.08 -9.04 -15.82
CA ALA A 144 -9.62 -8.16 -14.79
C ALA A 144 -11.14 -8.03 -14.88
N LYS A 145 -11.78 -7.82 -13.73
CA LYS A 145 -13.23 -7.61 -13.60
C LYS A 145 -13.55 -6.48 -12.64
N ALA A 146 -14.61 -5.74 -12.97
CA ALA A 146 -15.27 -4.85 -12.05
C ALA A 146 -16.26 -5.64 -11.18
N VAL A 147 -16.30 -5.35 -9.87
CA VAL A 147 -17.26 -5.94 -8.94
C VAL A 147 -18.15 -4.85 -8.35
N ASP A 148 -19.47 -5.03 -8.49
CA ASP A 148 -20.48 -4.05 -8.05
C ASP A 148 -21.69 -4.71 -7.35
N TYR A 149 -21.52 -5.96 -6.90
CA TYR A 149 -22.58 -6.73 -6.25
C TYR A 149 -23.01 -6.13 -4.91
N ASP A 150 -24.30 -6.19 -4.63
CA ASP A 150 -24.80 -5.91 -3.29
C ASP A 150 -24.28 -6.95 -2.30
N GLY A 151 -23.85 -6.46 -1.12
CA GLY A 151 -23.24 -7.31 -0.11
C GLY A 151 -21.82 -7.80 -0.43
N PHE A 152 -21.19 -7.34 -1.53
CA PHE A 152 -19.79 -7.65 -1.76
C PHE A 152 -18.94 -7.08 -0.62
N PRO A 153 -18.07 -7.89 0.02
CA PRO A 153 -17.30 -7.45 1.17
C PRO A 153 -16.28 -6.37 0.81
N ILE A 154 -16.01 -5.53 1.77
CA ILE A 154 -14.85 -4.63 1.79
C ILE A 154 -13.86 -5.16 2.83
N ASP A 155 -12.58 -5.16 2.49
CA ASP A 155 -11.55 -5.66 3.39
C ASP A 155 -11.24 -4.69 4.54
N THR A 156 -10.77 -5.24 5.66
CA THR A 156 -10.42 -4.47 6.86
C THR A 156 -9.34 -3.43 6.58
N GLY A 157 -8.33 -3.78 5.77
CA GLY A 157 -7.22 -2.86 5.46
C GLY A 157 -7.68 -1.60 4.74
N THR A 158 -8.59 -1.73 3.76
CA THR A 158 -9.21 -0.57 3.09
C THR A 158 -10.00 0.29 4.08
N ILE A 159 -10.78 -0.33 4.98
CA ILE A 159 -11.55 0.40 6.01
C ILE A 159 -10.62 1.16 6.97
N VAL A 160 -9.57 0.51 7.43
CA VAL A 160 -8.58 1.10 8.34
C VAL A 160 -7.88 2.30 7.70
N ALA A 161 -7.37 2.13 6.48
CA ALA A 161 -6.72 3.21 5.75
C ALA A 161 -7.67 4.40 5.55
N ALA A 162 -8.91 4.15 5.12
CA ALA A 162 -9.89 5.21 4.93
C ALA A 162 -10.23 5.95 6.22
N ASN A 163 -10.47 5.24 7.33
CA ASN A 163 -10.82 5.84 8.62
C ASN A 163 -9.70 6.69 9.22
N PHE A 164 -8.43 6.27 9.04
CA PHE A 164 -7.31 7.07 9.50
C PHE A 164 -7.00 8.25 8.59
N LEU A 165 -7.05 8.06 7.27
CA LEU A 165 -6.53 9.03 6.31
C LEU A 165 -7.59 10.02 5.80
N LEU A 166 -8.80 9.54 5.49
CA LEU A 166 -9.89 10.33 4.88
C LEU A 166 -11.25 9.98 5.51
N PRO A 167 -11.45 10.22 6.81
CA PRO A 167 -12.61 9.73 7.58
C PRO A 167 -13.96 10.30 7.12
N HIS A 168 -13.97 11.37 6.34
CA HIS A 168 -15.20 12.03 5.88
C HIS A 168 -15.60 11.64 4.45
N GLY A 169 -14.88 10.71 3.81
CA GLY A 169 -15.21 10.20 2.47
C GLY A 169 -15.22 11.26 1.36
N GLU A 170 -14.44 12.32 1.52
CA GLU A 170 -14.45 13.50 0.64
C GLU A 170 -13.90 13.18 -0.76
N VAL A 171 -12.91 12.31 -0.83
CA VAL A 171 -12.21 11.93 -2.07
C VAL A 171 -12.67 10.54 -2.51
N PRO A 172 -13.07 10.33 -3.77
CA PRO A 172 -13.44 9.00 -4.26
C PRO A 172 -12.23 8.08 -4.37
N TYR A 173 -12.48 6.78 -4.25
CA TYR A 173 -11.50 5.72 -4.33
C TYR A 173 -11.61 4.95 -5.64
N VAL A 174 -10.49 4.41 -6.10
CA VAL A 174 -10.39 3.24 -6.97
C VAL A 174 -9.67 2.16 -6.18
N LEU A 175 -10.36 1.06 -5.90
CA LEU A 175 -9.86 -0.01 -5.05
C LEU A 175 -9.47 -1.22 -5.89
N ALA A 176 -8.23 -1.67 -5.72
CA ALA A 176 -7.66 -2.82 -6.42
C ALA A 176 -7.40 -3.96 -5.43
N ALA A 177 -7.84 -5.16 -5.78
CA ALA A 177 -7.57 -6.37 -5.00
C ALA A 177 -6.14 -6.87 -5.18
N ASN A 178 -5.66 -7.61 -4.19
CA ASN A 178 -4.45 -8.41 -4.27
C ASN A 178 -4.76 -9.77 -4.87
N ASN A 179 -4.45 -9.98 -6.14
CA ASN A 179 -4.54 -11.32 -6.72
C ASN A 179 -3.33 -12.16 -6.25
N ILE A 180 -3.61 -13.31 -5.61
CA ILE A 180 -2.57 -14.15 -4.99
C ILE A 180 -1.60 -14.76 -6.00
N TYR A 181 -2.01 -14.95 -7.26
CA TYR A 181 -1.20 -15.53 -8.32
C TYR A 181 -0.41 -14.51 -9.14
N HIS A 182 -0.68 -13.22 -8.99
CA HIS A 182 0.13 -12.21 -9.64
C HIS A 182 1.52 -12.18 -8.99
N ASP A 183 2.53 -12.15 -9.84
CA ASP A 183 3.92 -11.92 -9.44
C ASP A 183 4.19 -10.43 -9.20
N TRP A 184 5.42 -10.11 -8.89
CA TRP A 184 5.89 -8.75 -8.67
C TRP A 184 5.67 -7.87 -9.90
N GLU A 185 6.06 -8.35 -11.08
CA GLU A 185 6.00 -7.60 -12.34
C GLU A 185 4.55 -7.27 -12.72
N THR A 186 3.65 -8.25 -12.65
CA THR A 186 2.22 -8.04 -12.89
C THR A 186 1.63 -7.03 -11.91
N THR A 187 2.01 -7.09 -10.63
CA THR A 187 1.51 -6.16 -9.62
C THR A 187 2.06 -4.74 -9.83
N CYS A 188 3.31 -4.56 -10.24
CA CYS A 188 3.85 -3.28 -10.69
C CYS A 188 3.03 -2.73 -11.87
N ARG A 189 2.75 -3.58 -12.86
CA ARG A 189 1.98 -3.17 -14.03
C ARG A 189 0.58 -2.69 -13.69
N LEU A 190 -0.07 -3.28 -12.69
CA LEU A 190 -1.38 -2.80 -12.21
C LEU A 190 -1.29 -1.35 -11.68
N GLY A 191 -0.27 -1.04 -10.89
CA GLY A 191 -0.05 0.31 -10.35
C GLY A 191 0.20 1.33 -11.47
N GLU A 192 1.04 0.98 -12.43
CA GLU A 192 1.33 1.80 -13.61
C GLU A 192 0.05 2.08 -14.43
N LEU A 193 -0.72 1.05 -14.75
CA LEU A 193 -1.95 1.17 -15.52
C LEU A 193 -2.98 2.06 -14.80
N ALA A 194 -3.16 1.89 -13.50
CA ALA A 194 -4.10 2.68 -12.72
C ALA A 194 -3.76 4.17 -12.71
N VAL A 195 -2.49 4.51 -12.49
CA VAL A 195 -2.01 5.89 -12.53
C VAL A 195 -2.17 6.49 -13.93
N ALA A 196 -1.82 5.73 -14.98
CA ALA A 196 -1.97 6.19 -16.36
C ALA A 196 -3.43 6.54 -16.68
N GLN A 197 -4.41 5.68 -16.28
CA GLN A 197 -5.83 5.98 -16.51
C GLN A 197 -6.29 7.22 -15.74
N ALA A 198 -5.84 7.41 -14.51
CA ALA A 198 -6.20 8.59 -13.72
C ALA A 198 -5.62 9.89 -14.33
N ILE A 199 -4.36 9.87 -14.76
CA ILE A 199 -3.70 11.01 -15.43
C ILE A 199 -4.38 11.33 -16.75
N ASN A 200 -4.75 10.33 -17.55
CA ASN A 200 -5.49 10.51 -18.81
C ASN A 200 -6.85 11.20 -18.61
N ARG A 201 -7.41 11.08 -17.39
CA ARG A 201 -8.64 11.81 -16.99
C ARG A 201 -8.36 13.16 -16.34
N GLY A 202 -7.12 13.62 -16.37
CA GLY A 202 -6.72 14.92 -15.80
C GLY A 202 -6.71 14.96 -14.29
N LYS A 203 -6.62 13.79 -13.60
CA LYS A 203 -6.73 13.72 -12.14
C LYS A 203 -5.38 13.88 -11.43
N ARG A 204 -5.45 14.48 -10.26
CA ARG A 204 -4.42 14.50 -9.22
C ARG A 204 -4.63 13.28 -8.34
N VAL A 205 -3.62 12.45 -8.18
CA VAL A 205 -3.74 11.10 -7.66
C VAL A 205 -2.99 10.96 -6.35
N ALA A 206 -3.66 10.47 -5.31
CA ALA A 206 -2.98 9.85 -4.18
C ALA A 206 -2.90 8.34 -4.40
N VAL A 207 -1.71 7.76 -4.28
CA VAL A 207 -1.51 6.31 -4.33
C VAL A 207 -1.31 5.78 -2.92
N ILE A 208 -2.12 4.82 -2.52
CA ILE A 208 -2.04 4.20 -1.20
C ILE A 208 -1.87 2.70 -1.36
N ALA A 209 -0.80 2.18 -0.78
CA ALA A 209 -0.60 0.75 -0.60
C ALA A 209 -0.90 0.37 0.84
N VAL A 210 -1.82 -0.56 1.02
CA VAL A 210 -2.19 -1.09 2.32
C VAL A 210 -1.56 -2.46 2.49
N GLY A 211 -0.69 -2.58 3.49
CA GLY A 211 -0.02 -3.83 3.83
C GLY A 211 0.95 -3.66 4.99
N GLY A 212 1.33 -4.78 5.59
CA GLY A 212 2.33 -4.86 6.66
C GLY A 212 3.77 -4.91 6.14
N LEU A 213 4.69 -5.00 7.06
CA LEU A 213 6.10 -5.32 6.81
C LEU A 213 6.33 -6.83 7.07
N SER A 214 7.02 -7.18 8.16
CA SER A 214 7.18 -8.59 8.57
C SER A 214 5.85 -9.19 9.05
N GLY A 215 5.64 -10.48 8.79
CA GLY A 215 4.35 -11.14 9.02
C GLY A 215 4.33 -12.15 10.17
N THR A 216 5.35 -12.20 11.02
CA THR A 216 5.33 -13.11 12.18
C THR A 216 4.44 -12.56 13.28
N MET A 217 3.36 -13.29 13.59
CA MET A 217 2.47 -12.98 14.71
C MET A 217 2.80 -13.84 15.93
N PHE A 218 2.38 -13.39 17.12
CA PHE A 218 2.42 -14.21 18.32
C PHE A 218 1.52 -15.45 18.15
N ARG A 219 1.97 -16.58 18.72
CA ARG A 219 1.20 -17.84 18.72
C ARG A 219 0.42 -18.04 20.01
N GLU A 220 0.74 -17.27 21.02
CA GLU A 220 0.08 -17.25 22.32
C GLU A 220 -0.50 -15.86 22.56
N ALA A 221 -1.53 -15.79 23.40
CA ALA A 221 -2.12 -14.51 23.75
C ALA A 221 -1.10 -13.63 24.47
N VAL A 222 -0.94 -12.40 24.03
CA VAL A 222 -0.09 -11.36 24.60
C VAL A 222 -0.97 -10.17 24.95
N ASP A 223 -0.71 -9.55 26.09
CA ASP A 223 -1.37 -8.28 26.42
C ASP A 223 -1.00 -7.24 25.37
N PHE A 224 -1.99 -6.51 24.88
CA PHE A 224 -1.77 -5.49 23.84
C PHE A 224 -0.80 -4.39 24.28
N ALA A 225 -0.72 -4.10 25.58
CA ALA A 225 0.24 -3.14 26.10
C ALA A 225 1.70 -3.59 25.97
N ASP A 226 1.92 -4.92 25.89
CA ASP A 226 3.23 -5.56 25.74
C ASP A 226 3.52 -5.94 24.27
N ASP A 227 2.72 -5.44 23.31
CA ASP A 227 2.93 -5.74 21.88
C ASP A 227 4.31 -5.26 21.42
N ARG A 228 4.99 -6.12 20.69
CA ARG A 228 6.33 -5.90 20.14
C ARG A 228 6.51 -6.72 18.86
N ILE A 229 7.55 -6.45 18.10
CA ILE A 229 7.91 -7.34 16.97
C ILE A 229 8.27 -8.71 17.52
N ALA A 230 7.60 -9.77 17.02
CA ALA A 230 7.69 -11.12 17.61
C ALA A 230 9.09 -11.76 17.46
N ARG A 231 9.88 -11.37 16.46
CA ARG A 231 11.22 -11.90 16.20
C ARG A 231 12.20 -10.75 15.98
N ASP A 232 13.35 -10.79 16.67
CA ASP A 232 14.40 -9.78 16.50
C ASP A 232 14.89 -9.68 15.06
N ILE A 233 14.97 -10.81 14.34
CA ILE A 233 15.37 -10.82 12.93
C ILE A 233 14.37 -10.07 12.05
N ASP A 234 13.07 -10.10 12.35
CA ASP A 234 12.05 -9.36 11.63
C ASP A 234 12.22 -7.85 11.86
N ASP A 235 12.53 -7.43 13.09
CA ASP A 235 12.81 -6.01 13.39
C ASP A 235 14.07 -5.51 12.66
N ILE A 236 15.11 -6.32 12.58
CA ILE A 236 16.35 -6.01 11.85
C ILE A 236 16.03 -5.78 10.36
N TRP A 237 15.30 -6.70 9.73
CA TRP A 237 14.91 -6.58 8.33
C TRP A 237 14.00 -5.37 8.06
N ASN A 238 13.03 -5.14 8.95
CA ASN A 238 12.12 -4.00 8.86
C ASN A 238 12.90 -2.68 8.88
N ARG A 239 13.80 -2.53 9.84
CA ARG A 239 14.62 -1.31 10.00
C ARG A 239 15.58 -1.10 8.84
N ASP A 240 16.20 -2.15 8.30
CA ASP A 240 17.08 -2.07 7.13
C ASP A 240 16.29 -1.60 5.90
N LEU A 241 15.13 -2.18 5.65
CA LEU A 241 14.23 -1.76 4.57
C LEU A 241 13.84 -0.27 4.70
N LEU A 242 13.36 0.13 5.88
CA LEU A 242 12.93 1.51 6.13
C LEU A 242 14.09 2.50 6.04
N ALA A 243 15.29 2.13 6.50
CA ALA A 243 16.48 2.97 6.37
C ALA A 243 16.87 3.18 4.90
N LYS A 244 16.87 2.13 4.08
CA LYS A 244 17.14 2.25 2.63
C LYS A 244 16.14 3.18 1.94
N LEU A 245 14.86 3.06 2.25
CA LEU A 245 13.82 3.93 1.70
C LEU A 245 14.04 5.40 2.13
N ALA A 246 14.33 5.63 3.42
CA ALA A 246 14.55 6.98 3.94
C ALA A 246 15.81 7.65 3.39
N GLU A 247 16.85 6.87 3.12
CA GLU A 247 18.12 7.34 2.53
C GLU A 247 18.07 7.50 1.00
N GLY A 248 16.92 7.23 0.37
CA GLY A 248 16.76 7.31 -1.08
C GLY A 248 17.42 6.16 -1.85
N ARG A 249 17.76 5.06 -1.16
CA ARG A 249 18.29 3.82 -1.73
C ARG A 249 17.19 2.85 -2.14
N GLY A 250 16.16 3.37 -2.81
CA GLY A 250 14.98 2.59 -3.20
C GLY A 250 15.29 1.42 -4.11
N ASP A 251 16.25 1.55 -5.01
CA ASP A 251 16.67 0.46 -5.91
C ASP A 251 17.31 -0.71 -5.11
N GLU A 252 18.09 -0.41 -4.06
CA GLU A 252 18.63 -1.42 -3.17
C GLU A 252 17.52 -2.07 -2.33
N ALA A 253 16.58 -1.27 -1.83
CA ALA A 253 15.41 -1.77 -1.13
C ALA A 253 14.63 -2.77 -2.00
N LEU A 254 14.35 -2.40 -3.26
CA LEU A 254 13.65 -3.27 -4.22
C LEU A 254 14.43 -4.56 -4.53
N ALA A 255 15.76 -4.48 -4.68
CA ALA A 255 16.60 -5.64 -4.94
C ALA A 255 16.61 -6.64 -3.76
N ASP A 256 16.49 -6.16 -2.54
CA ASP A 256 16.49 -7.01 -1.34
C ASP A 256 15.09 -7.59 -1.00
N LEU A 257 14.00 -7.09 -1.59
CA LEU A 257 12.64 -7.51 -1.25
C LEU A 257 12.38 -9.03 -1.39
N PRO A 258 12.92 -9.77 -2.37
CA PRO A 258 12.70 -11.22 -2.43
C PRO A 258 13.31 -11.97 -1.23
N VAL A 259 14.46 -11.51 -0.74
CA VAL A 259 15.10 -12.06 0.47
C VAL A 259 14.32 -11.63 1.71
N TYR A 260 13.98 -10.35 1.81
CA TYR A 260 13.14 -9.81 2.88
C TYR A 260 11.82 -10.59 3.01
N ALA A 261 11.09 -10.76 1.90
CA ALA A 261 9.80 -11.44 1.90
C ALA A 261 9.88 -12.87 2.43
N ARG A 262 11.00 -13.56 2.19
CA ARG A 262 11.24 -14.92 2.70
C ARG A 262 11.66 -14.91 4.18
N GLU A 263 12.68 -14.12 4.52
CA GLU A 263 13.32 -14.16 5.85
C GLU A 263 12.45 -13.51 6.93
N ALA A 264 11.84 -12.36 6.63
CA ALA A 264 10.95 -11.64 7.50
C ALA A 264 9.46 -12.03 7.32
N ARG A 265 9.17 -13.01 6.46
CA ARG A 265 7.80 -13.40 6.13
C ARG A 265 6.95 -12.20 5.68
N GLY A 266 7.52 -11.42 4.75
CA GLY A 266 6.91 -10.16 4.29
C GLY A 266 5.46 -10.32 3.84
N ASP A 267 4.61 -9.38 4.23
CA ASP A 267 3.16 -9.42 3.96
C ASP A 267 2.87 -9.62 2.48
N MET A 268 2.15 -10.71 2.16
CA MET A 268 1.79 -11.10 0.79
C MET A 268 2.92 -10.96 -0.24
N GLY A 269 4.18 -11.29 0.17
CA GLY A 269 5.36 -11.16 -0.67
C GLY A 269 5.69 -9.71 -1.03
N MET A 270 5.27 -8.75 -0.23
CA MET A 270 5.49 -7.31 -0.42
C MET A 270 4.84 -6.73 -1.68
N LYS A 271 3.76 -7.34 -2.19
CA LYS A 271 3.07 -6.90 -3.42
C LYS A 271 2.55 -5.46 -3.36
N HIS A 272 2.21 -4.98 -2.18
CA HIS A 272 1.84 -3.58 -1.98
C HIS A 272 2.99 -2.59 -2.31
N LEU A 273 4.25 -2.97 -2.09
CA LEU A 273 5.40 -2.20 -2.58
C LEU A 273 5.60 -2.35 -4.09
N ALA A 274 5.25 -3.50 -4.68
CA ALA A 274 5.21 -3.64 -6.13
C ALA A 274 4.20 -2.68 -6.77
N TRP A 275 2.99 -2.60 -6.20
CA TRP A 275 1.97 -1.64 -6.61
C TRP A 275 2.49 -0.19 -6.57
N LEU A 276 3.10 0.21 -5.45
CA LEU A 276 3.70 1.55 -5.31
C LEU A 276 4.81 1.78 -6.33
N ALA A 277 5.75 0.83 -6.47
CA ALA A 277 6.83 0.96 -7.43
C ALA A 277 6.28 1.18 -8.86
N GLY A 278 5.30 0.40 -9.28
CA GLY A 278 4.64 0.58 -10.57
C GLY A 278 3.96 1.94 -10.70
N ALA A 279 3.21 2.36 -9.68
CA ALA A 279 2.53 3.65 -9.66
C ALA A 279 3.50 4.85 -9.68
N LEU A 280 4.73 4.66 -9.19
CA LEU A 280 5.79 5.68 -9.14
C LEU A 280 6.83 5.56 -10.25
N GLY A 281 6.50 4.85 -11.34
CA GLY A 281 7.38 4.78 -12.49
C GLY A 281 8.53 3.79 -12.37
N GLY A 282 8.36 2.72 -11.62
CA GLY A 282 9.32 1.61 -11.46
C GLY A 282 10.35 1.83 -10.34
N ARG A 283 10.26 2.92 -9.59
CA ARG A 283 11.21 3.25 -8.52
C ARG A 283 10.47 3.65 -7.24
N LEU A 284 11.07 3.31 -6.09
CA LEU A 284 10.67 3.89 -4.82
C LEU A 284 11.63 5.04 -4.51
N GLY A 285 11.13 6.27 -4.60
CA GLY A 285 11.91 7.48 -4.34
C GLY A 285 12.30 7.59 -2.85
N PRO A 286 13.03 8.65 -2.48
CA PRO A 286 13.27 8.93 -1.07
C PRO A 286 11.96 8.98 -0.30
N ALA A 287 11.96 8.45 0.92
CA ALA A 287 10.76 8.34 1.73
C ALA A 287 10.94 8.97 3.12
N VAL A 288 9.81 9.32 3.72
CA VAL A 288 9.74 9.72 5.13
C VAL A 288 8.99 8.63 5.90
N VAL A 289 9.63 8.06 6.89
CA VAL A 289 8.99 7.11 7.81
C VAL A 289 8.32 7.91 8.93
N HIS A 290 7.00 7.99 8.88
CA HIS A 290 6.20 8.70 9.87
C HIS A 290 5.91 7.91 11.13
N GLY A 291 5.94 6.58 11.03
CA GLY A 291 5.73 5.67 12.16
C GLY A 291 6.18 4.26 11.84
N TYR A 292 6.66 3.56 12.85
CA TYR A 292 7.04 2.15 12.79
C TYR A 292 6.74 1.51 14.16
N GLY A 293 6.17 0.33 14.13
CA GLY A 293 5.87 -0.41 15.36
C GLY A 293 5.25 -1.78 15.09
N PRO A 294 4.89 -2.49 16.17
CA PRO A 294 4.23 -3.79 16.09
C PRO A 294 2.74 -3.65 15.80
N VAL A 295 2.18 -4.72 15.25
CA VAL A 295 0.75 -5.02 15.26
C VAL A 295 0.58 -6.51 15.54
N TYR A 296 0.46 -6.85 16.81
CA TYR A 296 0.39 -8.20 17.34
C TYR A 296 1.57 -9.09 16.91
N GLY A 297 2.78 -8.57 17.08
CA GLY A 297 4.03 -9.25 16.71
C GLY A 297 4.51 -8.98 15.29
N ALA A 298 3.62 -8.70 14.35
CA ALA A 298 3.99 -8.34 12.98
C ALA A 298 4.50 -6.89 12.91
N GLY A 299 5.35 -6.59 11.91
CA GLY A 299 5.87 -5.25 11.70
C GLY A 299 4.94 -4.40 10.84
N ALA A 300 4.79 -3.12 11.20
CA ALA A 300 3.99 -2.16 10.46
C ALA A 300 4.67 -0.80 10.37
N ALA A 301 4.47 -0.09 9.28
CA ALA A 301 4.99 1.27 9.12
C ALA A 301 4.03 2.16 8.34
N ILE A 302 4.13 3.45 8.59
CA ILE A 302 3.53 4.51 7.78
C ILE A 302 4.68 5.23 7.07
N VAL A 303 4.69 5.16 5.75
CA VAL A 303 5.77 5.70 4.91
C VAL A 303 5.19 6.59 3.83
N GLU A 304 5.73 7.81 3.71
CA GLU A 304 5.45 8.75 2.62
C GLU A 304 6.60 8.68 1.61
N PHE A 305 6.29 8.36 0.37
CA PHE A 305 7.25 8.43 -0.75
C PHE A 305 7.18 9.81 -1.40
N LYS A 306 8.33 10.39 -1.66
CA LYS A 306 8.42 11.69 -2.37
C LYS A 306 8.06 11.49 -3.85
N VAL A 307 7.19 12.35 -4.37
CA VAL A 307 6.64 12.35 -5.72
C VAL A 307 6.94 13.65 -6.45
#